data_c28883dfb328d4d8e7324dad0b5ce843
#
_entry.id   c28883dfb328d4d8e7324dad0b5ce843
#
_cell.length_a   1.000
_cell.length_b   1.000
_cell.length_c   1.000
_cell.angle_alpha   90.00
_cell.angle_beta   90.00
_cell.angle_gamma   90.00
#
_symmetry.space_group_name_H-M   'P 1'
#
loop_
_entity.id
_entity.type
_entity.pdbx_description
1 polymer ?
#
loop_
_entity_poly.entity_id
_entity_poly.type
_entity_poly.pdbx_seq_one_letter_code
_entity_poly.pdbx_strand_id
1 'polypeptide(L)'
;MIRTLVVDDDFRVSGIHAAYVAKVPGFEVVGQVATVAAALDAVRGLRPDLLLLDVYLPDGTGLDVLRRLAATAAPAAAAGVAGVAGVGGAAGMARTGDLGDLGAEGAEADAGYGRPDAIMITAARDVSSVREAMQLGAVGYLVKPFGFAALEQRLGAYAELRQRMAALGDAGETDQADVDALFSVGRSAPLPSVPAKGHSAPTLALVRDAMRTARRDLSAAEVAELTGVSRATAQRYLSYLVKEGQARLELRYGTTGRPEHRYRATA
;
A
#
# COMPACT_ATOMS: atom_id res chain seq x y z
N MET A 1 -8.17 -17.77 5.22
CA MET A 1 -6.77 -17.30 5.26
C MET A 1 -6.51 -16.51 3.99
N ILE A 2 -5.86 -15.35 4.11
CA ILE A 2 -5.47 -14.50 2.97
C ILE A 2 -4.10 -14.95 2.49
N ARG A 3 -4.06 -15.50 1.30
CA ARG A 3 -2.86 -16.08 0.68
C ARG A 3 -1.99 -14.96 0.13
N THR A 4 -0.81 -14.77 0.70
CA THR A 4 0.07 -13.63 0.41
C THR A 4 1.34 -14.08 -0.28
N LEU A 5 1.64 -13.51 -1.45
CA LEU A 5 2.91 -13.66 -2.16
C LEU A 5 3.80 -12.46 -1.88
N VAL A 6 5.03 -12.69 -1.47
CA VAL A 6 6.04 -11.63 -1.26
C VAL A 6 6.93 -11.53 -2.48
N VAL A 7 7.06 -10.33 -3.04
CA VAL A 7 7.87 -10.03 -4.24
C VAL A 7 8.88 -8.95 -3.87
N ASP A 8 10.14 -9.31 -3.71
CA ASP A 8 11.23 -8.42 -3.31
C ASP A 8 12.56 -9.05 -3.77
N ASP A 9 13.43 -8.29 -4.40
CA ASP A 9 14.70 -8.76 -4.95
C ASP A 9 15.76 -9.03 -3.87
N ASP A 10 15.64 -8.37 -2.72
CA ASP A 10 16.50 -8.65 -1.57
C ASP A 10 15.93 -9.84 -0.76
N PHE A 11 16.58 -11.00 -0.87
CA PHE A 11 16.20 -12.22 -0.16
C PHE A 11 16.07 -12.03 1.36
N ARG A 12 16.92 -11.21 1.97
CA ARG A 12 16.87 -10.95 3.42
C ARG A 12 15.64 -10.12 3.79
N VAL A 13 15.35 -9.12 3.00
CA VAL A 13 14.18 -8.25 3.17
C VAL A 13 12.90 -9.02 2.93
N SER A 14 12.85 -9.80 1.85
CA SER A 14 11.75 -10.72 1.55
C SER A 14 11.47 -11.68 2.70
N GLY A 15 12.52 -12.29 3.28
CA GLY A 15 12.39 -13.17 4.45
C GLY A 15 11.84 -12.45 5.69
N ILE A 16 12.24 -11.20 5.94
CA ILE A 16 11.69 -10.39 7.04
C ILE A 16 10.20 -10.09 6.79
N HIS A 17 9.83 -9.69 5.59
CA HIS A 17 8.44 -9.42 5.23
C HIS A 17 7.57 -10.67 5.37
N ALA A 18 8.05 -11.82 4.88
CA ALA A 18 7.36 -13.09 5.03
C ALA A 18 7.16 -13.48 6.51
N ALA A 19 8.21 -13.31 7.34
CA ALA A 19 8.12 -13.55 8.78
C ALA A 19 7.14 -12.58 9.49
N TYR A 20 7.01 -11.36 8.99
CA TYR A 20 6.03 -10.41 9.51
C TYR A 20 4.61 -10.81 9.13
N VAL A 21 4.35 -11.16 7.87
CA VAL A 21 3.03 -11.64 7.41
C VAL A 21 2.59 -12.86 8.20
N ALA A 22 3.47 -13.83 8.40
CA ALA A 22 3.17 -15.07 9.13
C ALA A 22 2.76 -14.84 10.60
N LYS A 23 3.08 -13.67 11.18
CA LYS A 23 2.66 -13.28 12.54
C LYS A 23 1.28 -12.62 12.59
N VAL A 24 0.74 -12.21 11.46
CA VAL A 24 -0.57 -11.52 11.40
C VAL A 24 -1.67 -12.57 11.26
N PRO A 25 -2.62 -12.66 12.21
CA PRO A 25 -3.72 -13.61 12.13
C PRO A 25 -4.53 -13.44 10.83
N GLY A 26 -4.89 -14.56 10.22
CA GLY A 26 -5.69 -14.56 8.99
C GLY A 26 -4.88 -14.48 7.70
N PHE A 27 -3.56 -14.37 7.77
CA PHE A 27 -2.67 -14.36 6.60
C PHE A 27 -1.77 -15.58 6.56
N GLU A 28 -1.41 -16.01 5.34
CA GLU A 28 -0.40 -17.04 5.10
C GLU A 28 0.51 -16.63 3.93
N VAL A 29 1.79 -16.95 4.02
CA VAL A 29 2.75 -16.73 2.94
C VAL A 29 2.76 -17.96 2.04
N VAL A 30 2.33 -17.80 0.79
CA VAL A 30 2.27 -18.88 -0.21
C VAL A 30 3.52 -18.96 -1.09
N GLY A 31 4.37 -17.93 -1.06
CA GLY A 31 5.63 -17.92 -1.80
C GLY A 31 6.42 -16.62 -1.63
N GLN A 32 7.68 -16.68 -2.05
CA GLN A 32 8.59 -15.55 -2.12
C GLN A 32 9.31 -15.60 -3.47
N VAL A 33 9.32 -14.50 -4.21
CA VAL A 33 9.93 -14.40 -5.53
C VAL A 33 10.65 -13.06 -5.69
N ALA A 34 11.62 -12.98 -6.60
CA ALA A 34 12.52 -11.84 -6.70
C ALA A 34 12.42 -11.07 -8.03
N THR A 35 11.59 -11.49 -8.97
CA THR A 35 11.52 -10.92 -10.32
C THR A 35 10.08 -10.73 -10.80
N VAL A 36 9.89 -9.86 -11.78
CA VAL A 36 8.59 -9.66 -12.45
C VAL A 36 8.10 -10.96 -13.09
N ALA A 37 8.99 -11.67 -13.80
CA ALA A 37 8.65 -12.92 -14.47
C ALA A 37 8.18 -13.98 -13.46
N ALA A 38 8.97 -14.20 -12.39
CA ALA A 38 8.64 -15.15 -11.34
C ALA A 38 7.35 -14.77 -10.58
N ALA A 39 7.07 -13.48 -10.41
CA ALA A 39 5.85 -13.01 -9.78
C ALA A 39 4.60 -13.37 -10.60
N LEU A 40 4.65 -13.17 -11.92
CA LEU A 40 3.53 -13.52 -12.81
C LEU A 40 3.29 -15.04 -12.87
N ASP A 41 4.38 -15.83 -12.89
CA ASP A 41 4.27 -17.31 -12.85
C ASP A 41 3.71 -17.80 -11.51
N ALA A 42 4.19 -17.20 -10.41
CA ALA A 42 3.69 -17.52 -9.07
C ALA A 42 2.21 -17.13 -8.89
N VAL A 43 1.76 -16.01 -9.45
CA VAL A 43 0.32 -15.64 -9.43
C VAL A 43 -0.52 -16.70 -10.11
N ARG A 44 -0.10 -17.21 -11.29
CA ARG A 44 -0.83 -18.26 -12.01
C ARG A 44 -0.84 -19.59 -11.25
N GLY A 45 0.31 -19.99 -10.73
CA GLY A 45 0.45 -21.29 -10.06
C GLY A 45 -0.07 -21.34 -8.63
N LEU A 46 0.20 -20.29 -7.85
CA LEU A 46 -0.13 -20.23 -6.43
C LEU A 46 -1.46 -19.54 -6.13
N ARG A 47 -2.01 -18.75 -7.07
CA ARG A 47 -3.26 -18.01 -6.91
C ARG A 47 -3.34 -17.24 -5.57
N PRO A 48 -2.42 -16.29 -5.31
CA PRO A 48 -2.43 -15.50 -4.08
C PRO A 48 -3.59 -14.49 -4.09
N ASP A 49 -4.13 -14.22 -2.91
CA ASP A 49 -5.13 -13.14 -2.73
C ASP A 49 -4.48 -11.76 -2.71
N LEU A 50 -3.24 -11.70 -2.18
CA LEU A 50 -2.52 -10.45 -1.94
C LEU A 50 -1.07 -10.55 -2.38
N LEU A 51 -0.56 -9.51 -3.03
CA LEU A 51 0.86 -9.31 -3.30
C LEU A 51 1.43 -8.27 -2.33
N LEU A 52 2.54 -8.59 -1.66
CA LEU A 52 3.44 -7.60 -1.09
C LEU A 52 4.55 -7.35 -2.11
N LEU A 53 4.51 -6.23 -2.80
CA LEU A 53 5.22 -6.03 -4.05
C LEU A 53 6.19 -4.86 -3.97
N ASP A 54 7.48 -5.13 -4.06
CA ASP A 54 8.48 -4.07 -4.21
C ASP A 54 8.32 -3.36 -5.57
N VAL A 55 8.61 -2.08 -5.58
CA VAL A 55 8.61 -1.27 -6.81
C VAL A 55 9.80 -1.61 -7.68
N TYR A 56 10.97 -1.86 -7.12
CA TYR A 56 12.19 -2.12 -7.88
C TYR A 56 12.52 -3.61 -7.91
N LEU A 57 12.55 -4.18 -9.11
CA LEU A 57 12.89 -5.58 -9.35
C LEU A 57 13.97 -5.63 -10.45
N PRO A 58 14.81 -6.67 -10.50
CA PRO A 58 15.97 -6.72 -11.39
C PRO A 58 15.61 -6.78 -12.89
N ASP A 59 14.40 -7.25 -13.22
CA ASP A 59 13.90 -7.42 -14.59
C ASP A 59 12.76 -6.44 -14.93
N GLY A 60 12.51 -5.41 -14.07
CA GLY A 60 11.48 -4.43 -14.30
C GLY A 60 11.00 -3.76 -13.00
N THR A 61 9.73 -3.43 -12.93
CA THR A 61 9.13 -2.80 -11.76
C THR A 61 7.92 -3.58 -11.25
N GLY A 62 7.58 -3.42 -9.96
CA GLY A 62 6.32 -3.92 -9.43
C GLY A 62 5.10 -3.33 -10.15
N LEU A 63 5.22 -2.11 -10.70
CA LEU A 63 4.17 -1.53 -11.54
C LEU A 63 3.97 -2.31 -12.85
N ASP A 64 5.04 -2.89 -13.41
CA ASP A 64 4.93 -3.75 -14.60
C ASP A 64 4.17 -5.05 -14.28
N VAL A 65 4.36 -5.61 -13.07
CA VAL A 65 3.53 -6.73 -12.60
C VAL A 65 2.06 -6.34 -12.59
N LEU A 66 1.72 -5.18 -11.99
CA LEU A 66 0.33 -4.71 -11.93
C LEU A 66 -0.27 -4.46 -13.32
N ARG A 67 0.50 -3.83 -14.23
CA ARG A 67 0.05 -3.58 -15.62
C ARG A 67 -0.25 -4.88 -16.36
N ARG A 68 0.64 -5.88 -16.26
CA ARG A 68 0.45 -7.18 -16.92
C ARG A 68 -0.72 -7.96 -16.33
N LEU A 69 -0.91 -7.94 -15.01
CA LEU A 69 -2.09 -8.53 -14.37
C LEU A 69 -3.39 -7.82 -14.75
N ALA A 70 -3.36 -6.49 -14.91
CA ALA A 70 -4.52 -5.74 -15.40
C ALA A 70 -4.87 -6.06 -16.86
N ALA A 71 -3.86 -6.26 -17.71
CA ALA A 71 -4.07 -6.61 -19.12
C ALA A 71 -4.65 -8.01 -19.30
N THR A 72 -4.30 -8.97 -18.44
CA THR A 72 -4.86 -10.33 -18.47
C THR A 72 -6.28 -10.42 -17.92
N ALA A 73 -6.68 -9.50 -17.04
CA ALA A 73 -8.01 -9.45 -16.46
C ALA A 73 -9.06 -8.72 -17.34
N ALA A 74 -8.63 -8.06 -18.43
CA ALA A 74 -9.57 -7.43 -19.37
C ALA A 74 -10.34 -8.52 -20.15
N PRO A 75 -11.68 -8.55 -20.09
CA PRO A 75 -12.44 -9.54 -20.86
C PRO A 75 -12.18 -9.34 -22.35
N ALA A 76 -12.06 -10.44 -23.11
CA ALA A 76 -11.87 -10.49 -24.56
C ALA A 76 -13.02 -9.84 -25.38
N ALA A 77 -13.88 -9.02 -24.76
CA ALA A 77 -15.05 -8.40 -25.35
C ALA A 77 -14.75 -7.14 -26.20
N ALA A 78 -13.52 -6.68 -26.28
CA ALA A 78 -13.18 -5.49 -27.06
C ALA A 78 -12.66 -5.78 -28.50
N ALA A 79 -12.54 -7.04 -28.91
CA ALA A 79 -12.06 -7.41 -30.25
C ALA A 79 -13.16 -7.55 -31.31
N GLY A 80 -14.42 -7.19 -31.01
CA GLY A 80 -15.59 -7.50 -31.82
C GLY A 80 -16.33 -6.34 -32.48
N VAL A 81 -15.81 -5.11 -32.52
CA VAL A 81 -16.49 -3.98 -33.19
C VAL A 81 -15.50 -3.17 -34.05
N ALA A 82 -15.01 -3.80 -35.10
CA ALA A 82 -14.45 -3.08 -36.24
C ALA A 82 -14.61 -3.93 -37.52
N GLY A 83 -15.76 -3.85 -38.16
CA GLY A 83 -15.93 -4.54 -39.43
C GLY A 83 -17.31 -4.57 -39.97
N VAL A 84 -17.97 -3.42 -40.20
CA VAL A 84 -19.06 -3.32 -41.20
C VAL A 84 -18.86 -2.04 -42.00
N ALA A 85 -18.14 -2.13 -43.09
CA ALA A 85 -18.40 -1.40 -44.33
C ALA A 85 -17.35 -1.78 -45.40
N GLY A 86 -17.79 -2.36 -46.52
CA GLY A 86 -16.96 -2.45 -47.72
C GLY A 86 -17.19 -3.70 -48.55
N VAL A 87 -18.18 -3.63 -49.38
CA VAL A 87 -18.50 -4.54 -50.50
C VAL A 87 -17.34 -4.63 -51.53
N GLY A 88 -17.06 -5.84 -52.05
CA GLY A 88 -16.55 -5.95 -53.39
C GLY A 88 -15.33 -6.85 -53.60
N GLY A 89 -15.52 -8.02 -54.23
CA GLY A 89 -14.68 -8.47 -55.33
C GLY A 89 -13.68 -9.60 -55.10
N ALA A 90 -14.08 -10.80 -55.56
CA ALA A 90 -13.29 -11.72 -56.40
C ALA A 90 -12.08 -12.47 -55.83
N ALA A 91 -12.27 -13.79 -55.74
CA ALA A 91 -11.47 -14.92 -56.22
C ALA A 91 -9.95 -14.95 -55.98
N GLY A 92 -9.51 -16.00 -55.33
CA GLY A 92 -8.13 -16.45 -55.32
C GLY A 92 -7.88 -17.66 -54.42
N MET A 93 -7.98 -18.85 -54.99
CA MET A 93 -7.54 -20.14 -54.38
C MET A 93 -6.07 -20.08 -53.99
N ALA A 94 -5.70 -20.60 -52.82
CA ALA A 94 -4.68 -21.65 -52.72
C ALA A 94 -4.25 -21.99 -51.26
N ARG A 95 -4.38 -23.28 -50.97
CA ARG A 95 -3.53 -24.19 -50.20
C ARG A 95 -3.43 -24.05 -48.68
N THR A 96 -4.09 -25.02 -48.11
CA THR A 96 -3.74 -25.78 -46.89
C THR A 96 -2.25 -25.88 -46.64
N GLY A 97 -1.83 -25.37 -45.53
CA GLY A 97 -0.60 -25.71 -44.81
C GLY A 97 -0.96 -26.03 -43.39
N ASP A 98 -0.92 -27.32 -43.12
CA ASP A 98 -0.98 -27.96 -41.81
C ASP A 98 0.05 -27.32 -40.89
N LEU A 99 -0.38 -26.60 -39.88
CA LEU A 99 0.43 -26.23 -38.72
C LEU A 99 -0.30 -26.74 -37.49
N GLY A 100 0.27 -27.82 -36.97
CA GLY A 100 -0.14 -28.61 -35.84
C GLY A 100 -0.74 -27.81 -34.68
N ASP A 101 -1.78 -28.41 -34.19
CA ASP A 101 -2.34 -28.27 -32.88
C ASP A 101 -1.25 -28.24 -31.79
N LEU A 102 -0.86 -27.07 -31.35
CA LEU A 102 -0.07 -26.87 -30.16
C LEU A 102 -0.91 -26.10 -29.13
N GLY A 103 -1.68 -26.89 -28.37
CA GLY A 103 -1.95 -26.58 -26.97
C GLY A 103 -2.86 -25.42 -26.65
N ALA A 104 -4.13 -25.55 -26.98
CA ALA A 104 -5.20 -24.74 -26.37
C ALA A 104 -5.66 -25.29 -24.99
N GLU A 105 -4.82 -26.04 -24.30
CA GLU A 105 -5.21 -26.64 -23.00
C GLU A 105 -4.93 -25.73 -21.77
N GLY A 106 -4.42 -24.52 -21.96
CA GLY A 106 -4.11 -23.59 -20.85
C GLY A 106 -5.11 -22.44 -20.62
N ALA A 107 -6.08 -22.24 -21.51
CA ALA A 107 -6.90 -21.02 -21.49
C ALA A 107 -8.22 -21.12 -20.71
N GLU A 108 -8.70 -22.32 -20.40
CA GLU A 108 -10.01 -22.49 -19.75
C GLU A 108 -9.96 -22.52 -18.20
N ALA A 109 -8.79 -22.63 -17.60
CA ALA A 109 -8.66 -22.75 -16.13
C ALA A 109 -8.64 -21.38 -15.40
N ASP A 110 -8.63 -20.26 -16.09
CA ASP A 110 -8.41 -18.92 -15.52
C ASP A 110 -9.70 -18.07 -15.41
N ALA A 111 -10.83 -18.56 -15.88
CA ALA A 111 -12.08 -17.79 -15.95
C ALA A 111 -12.75 -17.51 -14.60
N GLY A 112 -12.22 -17.97 -13.48
CA GLY A 112 -12.82 -17.82 -12.15
C GLY A 112 -11.90 -17.20 -11.09
N TYR A 113 -10.60 -17.01 -11.38
CA TYR A 113 -9.67 -16.44 -10.41
C TYR A 113 -9.52 -14.93 -10.66
N GLY A 114 -10.03 -14.13 -9.70
CA GLY A 114 -9.88 -12.68 -9.73
C GLY A 114 -8.41 -12.27 -9.61
N ARG A 115 -8.06 -11.14 -10.19
CA ARG A 115 -6.74 -10.53 -10.03
C ARG A 115 -6.41 -10.37 -8.54
N PRO A 116 -5.19 -10.73 -8.07
CA PRO A 116 -4.78 -10.47 -6.70
C PRO A 116 -4.70 -8.98 -6.40
N ASP A 117 -5.06 -8.59 -5.20
CA ASP A 117 -4.82 -7.25 -4.68
C ASP A 117 -3.32 -7.03 -4.44
N ALA A 118 -2.87 -5.77 -4.39
CA ALA A 118 -1.46 -5.48 -4.16
C ALA A 118 -1.26 -4.35 -3.13
N ILE A 119 -0.33 -4.58 -2.21
CA ILE A 119 0.27 -3.57 -1.36
C ILE A 119 1.69 -3.33 -1.86
N MET A 120 1.95 -2.10 -2.33
CA MET A 120 3.28 -1.72 -2.80
C MET A 120 4.21 -1.45 -1.62
N ILE A 121 5.42 -1.97 -1.71
CA ILE A 121 6.50 -1.76 -0.73
C ILE A 121 7.67 -1.13 -1.45
N THR A 122 8.19 0.02 -0.98
CA THR A 122 9.25 0.71 -1.72
C THR A 122 10.10 1.63 -0.86
N ALA A 123 11.35 1.82 -1.27
CA ALA A 123 12.21 2.89 -0.77
C ALA A 123 11.87 4.26 -1.39
N ALA A 124 11.16 4.29 -2.52
CA ALA A 124 10.85 5.51 -3.25
C ALA A 124 9.73 6.30 -2.59
N ARG A 125 9.97 7.61 -2.48
CA ARG A 125 8.96 8.59 -2.01
C ARG A 125 8.38 9.37 -3.20
N ASP A 126 8.50 8.81 -4.38
CA ASP A 126 8.01 9.45 -5.60
C ASP A 126 6.48 9.35 -5.67
N VAL A 127 5.84 10.51 -5.63
CA VAL A 127 4.38 10.65 -5.69
C VAL A 127 3.82 10.11 -7.01
N SER A 128 4.59 10.15 -8.10
CA SER A 128 4.16 9.63 -9.40
C SER A 128 3.98 8.13 -9.37
N SER A 129 4.93 7.40 -8.80
CA SER A 129 4.84 5.94 -8.62
C SER A 129 3.69 5.52 -7.72
N VAL A 130 3.42 6.30 -6.64
CA VAL A 130 2.26 6.05 -5.78
C VAL A 130 0.94 6.23 -6.54
N ARG A 131 0.81 7.33 -7.28
CA ARG A 131 -0.39 7.61 -8.08
C ARG A 131 -0.63 6.53 -9.12
N GLU A 132 0.41 6.12 -9.82
CA GLU A 132 0.32 5.08 -10.82
C GLU A 132 -0.08 3.73 -10.22
N ALA A 133 0.51 3.34 -9.08
CA ALA A 133 0.13 2.14 -8.36
C ALA A 133 -1.37 2.14 -8.00
N MET A 134 -1.89 3.28 -7.51
CA MET A 134 -3.32 3.43 -7.20
C MET A 134 -4.19 3.30 -8.46
N GLN A 135 -3.79 3.90 -9.59
CA GLN A 135 -4.50 3.77 -10.86
C GLN A 135 -4.51 2.33 -11.38
N LEU A 136 -3.45 1.57 -11.11
CA LEU A 136 -3.34 0.16 -11.42
C LEU A 136 -4.03 -0.75 -10.38
N GLY A 137 -4.74 -0.18 -9.41
CA GLY A 137 -5.53 -0.93 -8.42
C GLY A 137 -4.75 -1.44 -7.22
N ALA A 138 -3.62 -0.82 -6.87
CA ALA A 138 -2.97 -1.11 -5.60
C ALA A 138 -3.85 -0.64 -4.43
N VAL A 139 -4.09 -1.53 -3.46
CA VAL A 139 -4.95 -1.28 -2.29
C VAL A 139 -4.20 -0.66 -1.12
N GLY A 140 -2.88 -0.58 -1.20
CA GLY A 140 -2.06 0.00 -0.16
C GLY A 140 -0.62 0.28 -0.59
N TYR A 141 0.10 1.01 0.29
CA TYR A 141 1.46 1.43 0.05
C TYR A 141 2.24 1.51 1.35
N LEU A 142 3.48 1.01 1.38
CA LEU A 142 4.39 1.08 2.51
C LEU A 142 5.76 1.58 2.06
N VAL A 143 6.31 2.56 2.79
CA VAL A 143 7.63 3.13 2.49
C VAL A 143 8.69 2.52 3.41
N LYS A 144 9.72 1.89 2.82
CA LYS A 144 10.89 1.36 3.53
C LYS A 144 11.74 2.51 4.11
N PRO A 145 12.29 2.40 5.32
CA PRO A 145 12.17 1.28 6.25
C PRO A 145 10.90 1.36 7.10
N PHE A 146 10.24 0.23 7.32
CA PHE A 146 9.09 0.11 8.23
C PHE A 146 9.29 -1.07 9.19
N GLY A 147 8.62 -1.00 10.34
CA GLY A 147 8.60 -2.09 11.31
C GLY A 147 7.35 -2.97 11.21
N PHE A 148 7.34 -4.05 12.00
CA PHE A 148 6.21 -5.00 12.06
C PHE A 148 4.86 -4.29 12.26
N ALA A 149 4.76 -3.37 13.22
CA ALA A 149 3.49 -2.69 13.53
C ALA A 149 2.88 -1.94 12.34
N ALA A 150 3.71 -1.35 11.46
CA ALA A 150 3.20 -0.65 10.27
C ALA A 150 2.64 -1.62 9.23
N LEU A 151 3.29 -2.78 9.03
CA LEU A 151 2.79 -3.83 8.15
C LEU A 151 1.53 -4.47 8.72
N GLU A 152 1.53 -4.82 10.01
CA GLU A 152 0.38 -5.39 10.72
C GLU A 152 -0.86 -4.49 10.59
N GLN A 153 -0.71 -3.19 10.83
CA GLN A 153 -1.80 -2.22 10.67
C GLN A 153 -2.32 -2.19 9.21
N ARG A 154 -1.42 -2.25 8.22
CA ARG A 154 -1.82 -2.23 6.81
C ARG A 154 -2.55 -3.51 6.40
N LEU A 155 -2.06 -4.65 6.84
CA LEU A 155 -2.70 -5.94 6.59
C LEU A 155 -4.06 -6.05 7.29
N GLY A 156 -4.17 -5.55 8.54
CA GLY A 156 -5.43 -5.49 9.28
C GLY A 156 -6.49 -4.65 8.55
N ALA A 157 -6.11 -3.45 8.09
CA ALA A 157 -7.00 -2.60 7.30
C ALA A 157 -7.44 -3.26 5.98
N TYR A 158 -6.53 -3.99 5.32
CA TYR A 158 -6.87 -4.74 4.12
C TYR A 158 -7.84 -5.90 4.41
N ALA A 159 -7.61 -6.66 5.47
CA ALA A 159 -8.50 -7.74 5.88
C ALA A 159 -9.92 -7.23 6.19
N GLU A 160 -10.02 -6.10 6.90
CA GLU A 160 -11.29 -5.45 7.20
C GLU A 160 -12.03 -5.00 5.94
N LEU A 161 -11.32 -4.37 5.00
CA LEU A 161 -11.87 -3.97 3.71
C LEU A 161 -12.44 -5.17 2.96
N ARG A 162 -11.67 -6.26 2.88
CA ARG A 162 -12.06 -7.50 2.20
C ARG A 162 -13.29 -8.15 2.83
N GLN A 163 -13.36 -8.20 4.15
CA GLN A 163 -14.52 -8.72 4.86
C GLN A 163 -15.79 -7.89 4.59
N ARG A 164 -15.68 -6.57 4.57
CA ARG A 164 -16.81 -5.69 4.24
C ARG A 164 -17.28 -5.87 2.80
N MET A 165 -16.34 -5.97 1.85
CA MET A 165 -16.69 -6.22 0.45
C MET A 165 -17.40 -7.57 0.25
N ALA A 166 -16.95 -8.63 0.94
CA ALA A 166 -17.61 -9.92 0.90
C ALA A 166 -19.03 -9.87 1.48
N ALA A 167 -19.20 -9.21 2.63
CA ALA A 167 -20.53 -9.06 3.26
C ALA A 167 -21.53 -8.30 2.38
N LEU A 168 -21.07 -7.31 1.60
CA LEU A 168 -21.91 -6.57 0.67
C LEU A 168 -22.25 -7.38 -0.60
N GLY A 169 -21.30 -8.19 -1.08
CA GLY A 169 -21.54 -9.09 -2.22
C GLY A 169 -22.63 -10.14 -1.94
N ASP A 170 -22.76 -10.57 -0.69
CA ASP A 170 -23.76 -11.54 -0.25
C ASP A 170 -25.16 -10.89 0.01
N ALA A 171 -25.22 -9.57 0.25
CA ALA A 171 -26.46 -8.88 0.64
C ALA A 171 -27.38 -8.52 -0.55
N GLY A 172 -26.91 -8.58 -1.79
CA GLY A 172 -27.70 -8.38 -3.03
C GLY A 172 -28.15 -6.94 -3.30
N GLU A 173 -28.37 -6.11 -2.31
CA GLU A 173 -28.64 -4.66 -2.43
C GLU A 173 -27.72 -3.91 -1.48
N THR A 174 -27.01 -2.91 -2.02
CA THR A 174 -26.06 -2.08 -1.28
C THR A 174 -26.60 -0.67 -1.18
N ASP A 175 -26.74 -0.12 0.00
CA ASP A 175 -27.16 1.28 0.18
C ASP A 175 -25.95 2.26 0.11
N GLN A 176 -26.24 3.56 0.07
CA GLN A 176 -25.21 4.60 -0.01
C GLN A 176 -24.30 4.60 1.24
N ALA A 177 -24.84 4.27 2.42
CA ALA A 177 -24.07 4.23 3.66
C ALA A 177 -23.04 3.10 3.63
N ASP A 178 -23.37 1.96 3.05
CA ASP A 178 -22.47 0.83 2.85
C ASP A 178 -21.32 1.20 1.90
N VAL A 179 -21.63 1.88 0.80
CA VAL A 179 -20.63 2.39 -0.14
C VAL A 179 -19.72 3.41 0.55
N ASP A 180 -20.26 4.38 1.29
CA ASP A 180 -19.48 5.37 2.02
C ASP A 180 -18.59 4.72 3.09
N ALA A 181 -19.06 3.66 3.75
CA ALA A 181 -18.27 2.87 4.69
C ALA A 181 -17.07 2.18 4.03
N LEU A 182 -17.22 1.62 2.82
CA LEU A 182 -16.10 1.04 2.07
C LEU A 182 -15.03 2.08 1.74
N PHE A 183 -15.44 3.25 1.24
CA PHE A 183 -14.51 4.33 0.91
C PHE A 183 -13.86 4.99 2.13
N SER A 184 -14.47 4.89 3.32
CA SER A 184 -13.90 5.41 4.57
C SER A 184 -12.76 4.56 5.11
N VAL A 185 -12.79 3.25 4.94
CA VAL A 185 -11.72 2.33 5.39
C VAL A 185 -10.39 2.62 4.68
N GLY A 186 -10.43 2.91 3.39
CA GLY A 186 -9.22 3.31 2.63
C GLY A 186 -8.64 4.66 3.04
N ARG A 187 -9.44 5.53 3.67
CA ARG A 187 -9.04 6.87 4.14
C ARG A 187 -8.62 6.92 5.60
N SER A 188 -8.94 5.90 6.40
CA SER A 188 -8.81 5.94 7.86
C SER A 188 -7.42 5.58 8.40
N ALA A 189 -6.44 5.27 7.58
CA ALA A 189 -5.05 5.22 8.03
C ALA A 189 -4.31 6.43 7.44
N PRO A 190 -4.10 7.52 8.20
CA PRO A 190 -2.98 8.39 7.90
C PRO A 190 -1.76 7.47 7.87
N LEU A 191 -1.02 7.48 6.74
CA LEU A 191 0.31 6.90 6.71
C LEU A 191 0.98 7.30 8.03
N PRO A 192 1.52 6.37 8.84
CA PRO A 192 2.39 6.78 9.93
C PRO A 192 3.46 7.62 9.25
N SER A 193 3.40 8.93 9.50
CA SER A 193 4.38 9.84 8.95
C SER A 193 5.74 9.32 9.40
N VAL A 194 6.50 8.74 8.46
CA VAL A 194 7.87 8.37 8.74
C VAL A 194 8.52 9.66 9.20
N PRO A 195 9.07 9.72 10.42
CA PRO A 195 9.66 10.94 10.92
C PRO A 195 10.63 11.45 9.87
N ALA A 196 10.48 12.71 9.45
CA ALA A 196 11.35 13.34 8.47
C ALA A 196 12.82 13.08 8.86
N LYS A 197 13.73 12.94 7.88
CA LYS A 197 15.16 12.70 8.11
C LYS A 197 15.64 13.44 9.36
N GLY A 198 16.06 12.70 10.40
CA GLY A 198 16.49 13.28 11.69
C GLY A 198 15.52 13.10 12.87
N HIS A 199 14.39 12.41 12.69
CA HIS A 199 13.47 12.07 13.78
C HIS A 199 13.43 10.55 13.98
N SER A 200 13.68 10.06 15.19
CA SER A 200 13.52 8.64 15.53
C SER A 200 12.10 8.39 16.06
N ALA A 201 11.50 7.27 15.68
CA ALA A 201 10.17 6.90 16.13
C ALA A 201 10.06 6.76 17.67
N PRO A 202 11.03 6.16 18.38
CA PRO A 202 11.00 6.09 19.85
C PRO A 202 10.99 7.46 20.52
N THR A 203 11.84 8.40 20.05
CA THR A 203 11.90 9.76 20.61
C THR A 203 10.63 10.54 20.31
N LEU A 204 10.03 10.34 19.13
CA LEU A 204 8.75 10.96 18.80
C LEU A 204 7.63 10.48 19.71
N ALA A 205 7.58 9.18 20.01
CA ALA A 205 6.64 8.60 20.95
C ALA A 205 6.78 9.20 22.36
N LEU A 206 8.02 9.29 22.86
CA LEU A 206 8.33 9.92 24.18
C LEU A 206 7.84 11.36 24.26
N VAL A 207 8.14 12.18 23.24
CA VAL A 207 7.71 13.59 23.20
C VAL A 207 6.18 13.69 23.14
N ARG A 208 5.53 12.85 22.33
CA ARG A 208 4.06 12.81 22.22
C ARG A 208 3.41 12.42 23.57
N ASP A 209 3.91 11.40 24.23
CA ASP A 209 3.38 10.93 25.51
C ASP A 209 3.58 11.97 26.61
N ALA A 210 4.72 12.64 26.68
CA ALA A 210 4.94 13.74 27.60
C ALA A 210 3.91 14.88 27.42
N MET A 211 3.62 15.25 26.19
CA MET A 211 2.62 16.29 25.87
C MET A 211 1.20 15.85 26.25
N ARG A 212 0.82 14.59 26.01
CA ARG A 212 -0.50 14.04 26.34
C ARG A 212 -0.71 13.95 27.84
N THR A 213 0.32 13.48 28.55
CA THR A 213 0.28 13.29 30.02
C THR A 213 0.20 14.61 30.74
N ALA A 214 0.92 15.62 30.28
CA ALA A 214 0.97 16.93 30.93
C ALA A 214 -0.38 17.69 30.87
N ARG A 215 -1.23 17.44 29.88
CA ARG A 215 -2.55 18.12 29.68
C ARG A 215 -2.51 19.65 29.73
N ARG A 216 -1.34 20.24 29.59
CA ARG A 216 -1.07 21.69 29.61
C ARG A 216 -0.10 22.07 28.51
N ASP A 217 0.06 23.35 28.27
CA ASP A 217 1.07 23.84 27.34
C ASP A 217 2.47 23.64 27.91
N LEU A 218 3.37 23.14 27.08
CA LEU A 218 4.77 22.88 27.42
C LEU A 218 5.70 23.69 26.51
N SER A 219 6.79 24.21 27.10
CA SER A 219 7.92 24.70 26.35
C SER A 219 8.84 23.56 25.91
N ALA A 220 9.72 23.84 24.95
CA ALA A 220 10.73 22.85 24.54
C ALA A 220 11.71 22.47 25.66
N ALA A 221 11.93 23.36 26.63
CA ALA A 221 12.75 23.08 27.81
C ALA A 221 12.05 22.09 28.75
N GLU A 222 10.77 22.32 29.05
CA GLU A 222 9.97 21.42 29.89
C GLU A 222 9.81 20.03 29.26
N VAL A 223 9.62 19.95 27.94
CA VAL A 223 9.58 18.65 27.23
C VAL A 223 10.94 17.96 27.30
N ALA A 224 12.04 18.70 27.18
CA ALA A 224 13.40 18.14 27.32
C ALA A 224 13.62 17.52 28.70
N GLU A 225 13.20 18.21 29.77
CA GLU A 225 13.26 17.70 31.15
C GLU A 225 12.42 16.44 31.35
N LEU A 226 11.18 16.43 30.84
CA LEU A 226 10.26 15.30 30.99
C LEU A 226 10.71 14.05 30.22
N THR A 227 11.42 14.22 29.10
CA THR A 227 11.77 13.13 28.18
C THR A 227 13.24 12.72 28.23
N GLY A 228 14.10 13.51 28.90
CA GLY A 228 15.54 13.27 28.95
C GLY A 228 16.27 13.58 27.63
N VAL A 229 15.62 14.21 26.65
CA VAL A 229 16.27 14.62 25.40
C VAL A 229 16.84 16.05 25.51
N SER A 230 17.75 16.43 24.59
CA SER A 230 18.21 17.82 24.56
C SER A 230 17.09 18.79 24.15
N ARG A 231 17.15 20.05 24.64
CA ARG A 231 16.20 21.09 24.26
C ARG A 231 16.10 21.28 22.75
N ALA A 232 17.22 21.21 22.03
CA ALA A 232 17.24 21.31 20.58
C ALA A 232 16.51 20.12 19.92
N THR A 233 16.64 18.92 20.47
CA THR A 233 15.91 17.74 20.06
C THR A 233 14.42 17.92 20.34
N ALA A 234 14.02 18.29 21.55
CA ALA A 234 12.62 18.55 21.88
C ALA A 234 11.98 19.60 20.94
N GLN A 235 12.68 20.73 20.70
CA GLN A 235 12.23 21.79 19.78
C GLN A 235 11.96 21.24 18.36
N ARG A 236 12.86 20.39 17.84
CA ARG A 236 12.72 19.79 16.50
C ARG A 236 11.51 18.88 16.42
N TYR A 237 11.30 18.03 17.44
CA TYR A 237 10.16 17.10 17.47
C TYR A 237 8.83 17.83 17.69
N LEU A 238 8.79 18.87 18.52
CA LEU A 238 7.62 19.69 18.73
C LEU A 238 7.22 20.45 17.45
N SER A 239 8.19 21.00 16.72
CA SER A 239 7.95 21.65 15.42
C SER A 239 7.41 20.64 14.39
N TYR A 240 7.89 19.41 14.42
CA TYR A 240 7.39 18.31 13.60
C TYR A 240 5.93 17.99 13.95
N LEU A 241 5.58 17.83 15.24
CA LEU A 241 4.22 17.56 15.69
C LEU A 241 3.23 18.70 15.33
N VAL A 242 3.67 19.95 15.34
CA VAL A 242 2.87 21.10 14.87
C VAL A 242 2.62 20.99 13.36
N LYS A 243 3.64 20.66 12.57
CA LYS A 243 3.51 20.47 11.11
C LYS A 243 2.55 19.34 10.75
N GLU A 244 2.54 18.27 11.55
CA GLU A 244 1.63 17.13 11.39
C GLU A 244 0.22 17.37 11.99
N GLY A 245 -0.07 18.56 12.50
CA GLY A 245 -1.36 18.90 13.11
C GLY A 245 -1.64 18.21 14.45
N GLN A 246 -0.63 17.52 15.04
CA GLN A 246 -0.75 16.79 16.31
C GLN A 246 -0.45 17.65 17.53
N ALA A 247 0.03 18.87 17.30
CA ALA A 247 0.22 19.90 18.34
C ALA A 247 -0.09 21.28 17.77
N ARG A 248 -0.46 22.19 18.66
CA ARG A 248 -0.60 23.62 18.36
C ARG A 248 0.54 24.38 18.99
N LEU A 249 1.05 25.39 18.28
CA LEU A 249 2.04 26.34 18.77
C LEU A 249 1.30 27.62 19.20
N GLU A 250 1.54 28.05 20.43
CA GLU A 250 1.10 29.34 20.97
C GLU A 250 2.33 30.16 21.37
N LEU A 251 2.27 31.45 21.08
CA LEU A 251 3.32 32.39 21.46
C LEU A 251 2.92 33.09 22.75
N ARG A 252 3.71 32.92 23.80
CA ARG A 252 3.48 33.64 25.07
C ARG A 252 4.45 34.80 25.15
N TYR A 253 3.89 35.99 25.17
CA TYR A 253 4.65 37.25 25.33
C TYR A 253 4.85 37.51 26.81
N GLY A 254 6.10 37.67 27.24
CA GLY A 254 6.48 38.16 28.58
C GLY A 254 6.59 39.69 28.56
N THR A 255 6.81 40.27 29.75
CA THR A 255 6.97 41.75 29.94
C THR A 255 8.23 42.27 29.27
N THR A 256 9.24 41.48 29.05
CA THR A 256 10.50 41.81 28.34
C THR A 256 11.10 40.57 27.72
N GLY A 257 11.46 40.62 26.42
CA GLY A 257 12.20 39.57 25.76
C GLY A 257 11.49 38.91 24.56
N ARG A 258 12.09 37.83 24.01
CA ARG A 258 11.60 37.07 22.89
C ARG A 258 10.38 36.25 23.33
N PRO A 259 9.30 36.15 22.52
CA PRO A 259 8.13 35.32 22.87
C PRO A 259 8.53 33.88 23.11
N GLU A 260 7.97 33.30 24.15
CA GLU A 260 8.17 31.88 24.49
C GLU A 260 7.23 31.02 23.64
N HIS A 261 7.79 30.00 22.98
CA HIS A 261 7.01 29.01 22.23
C HIS A 261 6.42 27.99 23.20
N ARG A 262 5.10 27.92 23.24
CA ARG A 262 4.34 26.94 24.02
C ARG A 262 3.64 25.97 23.08
N TYR A 263 3.64 24.71 23.41
CA TYR A 263 3.09 23.63 22.58
C TYR A 263 2.03 22.88 23.35
N ARG A 264 0.90 22.63 22.70
CA ARG A 264 -0.23 21.89 23.26
C ARG A 264 -0.60 20.75 22.32
N ALA A 265 -0.82 19.52 22.88
CA ALA A 265 -1.33 18.41 22.08
C ALA A 265 -2.74 18.74 21.57
N THR A 266 -3.01 18.45 20.29
CA THR A 266 -4.37 18.40 19.76
C THR A 266 -4.99 17.07 20.16
N ALA A 267 -6.22 17.11 20.68
CA ALA A 267 -6.96 15.92 21.13
C ALA A 267 -7.20 14.95 19.98
#